data_d5000d8731404046d4473d1071127686
#
_entry.id   d5000d8731404046d4473d1071127686
#
_cell.length_a   1.000
_cell.length_b   1.000
_cell.length_c   1.000
_cell.angle_alpha   90.00
_cell.angle_beta   90.00
_cell.angle_gamma   90.00
#
_symmetry.space_group_name_H-M   'P 1'
#
loop_
_entity.id
_entity.type
_entity.pdbx_description
1 polymer ?
#
loop_
_entity_poly.entity_id
_entity_poly.type
_entity_poly.pdbx_seq_one_letter_code
_entity_poly.pdbx_strand_id
1 'polypeptide(L)' 'MTNVKEIEVDVKTEHGTRVSISEWDDGGAWMCLQARSASMSCVLTRAEAEQLVTGLQALLAREVAT' A
#
# COMPACT_ATOMS: atom_id res chain seq x y z
N MET A 1 13.23 13.65 -16.41
CA MET A 1 12.89 13.38 -16.33
C MET A 1 12.52 12.68 -15.82
N THR A 2 12.19 12.36 -15.43
CA THR A 2 11.82 11.75 -15.12
C THR A 2 11.13 11.36 -14.52
N ASN A 3 10.40 10.96 -14.22
CA ASN A 3 9.65 10.62 -13.73
C ASN A 3 9.39 9.99 -12.97
N VAL A 4 9.23 9.86 -12.69
CA VAL A 4 8.81 9.29 -12.32
C VAL A 4 8.19 8.55 -11.27
N LYS A 5 7.57 7.69 -11.26
CA LYS A 5 6.96 6.77 -10.37
C LYS A 5 7.90 5.73 -9.97
N GLU A 6 8.83 6.10 -9.20
CA GLU A 6 9.87 5.20 -8.88
C GLU A 6 9.64 4.41 -7.65
N ILE A 7 8.73 4.86 -6.80
CA ILE A 7 8.48 4.18 -5.54
C ILE A 7 7.31 3.25 -5.72
N GLU A 8 7.57 1.97 -5.54
CA GLU A 8 6.54 0.97 -5.73
C GLU A 8 6.77 -0.14 -4.74
N VAL A 9 5.73 -0.54 -4.04
CA VAL A 9 5.78 -1.62 -3.07
C VAL A 9 4.87 -2.72 -3.57
N ASP A 10 5.36 -3.96 -3.54
CA ASP A 10 4.62 -5.08 -4.05
C ASP A 10 4.83 -6.24 -3.10
N VAL A 11 3.77 -6.67 -2.46
CA VAL A 11 3.82 -7.72 -1.46
C VAL A 11 2.91 -8.85 -1.86
N LYS A 12 3.45 -10.06 -1.88
CA LYS A 12 2.65 -11.25 -2.09
C LYS A 12 2.41 -11.92 -0.76
N THR A 13 1.15 -12.15 -0.44
CA THR A 13 0.84 -12.77 0.84
C THR A 13 0.85 -14.27 0.70
N GLU A 14 0.90 -14.95 1.84
CA GLU A 14 0.86 -16.40 1.86
C GLU A 14 -0.44 -16.95 1.33
N HIS A 15 -1.47 -16.14 1.37
CA HIS A 15 -2.80 -16.62 1.03
C HIS A 15 -3.13 -16.38 -0.44
N GLY A 16 -2.15 -16.00 -1.24
CA GLY A 16 -2.39 -15.83 -2.65
C GLY A 16 -2.94 -14.47 -3.03
N THR A 17 -2.83 -13.52 -2.13
CA THR A 17 -3.24 -12.16 -2.42
C THR A 17 -2.00 -11.32 -2.70
N ARG A 18 -2.17 -10.33 -3.53
CA ARG A 18 -1.08 -9.43 -3.84
C ARG A 18 -1.51 -8.01 -3.55
N VAL A 19 -0.68 -7.30 -2.85
CA VAL A 19 -0.92 -5.91 -2.52
C VAL A 19 0.19 -5.07 -3.13
N SER A 20 -0.18 -4.11 -3.93
CA SER A 20 0.83 -3.24 -4.51
C SER A 20 0.42 -1.80 -4.32
N ILE A 21 1.40 -0.96 -4.11
CA ILE A 21 1.19 0.46 -3.91
C ILE A 21 2.22 1.18 -4.73
N SER A 22 1.79 2.13 -5.53
CA SER A 22 2.73 2.91 -6.30
C SER A 22 2.42 4.37 -6.11
N GLU A 23 3.39 5.19 -6.44
CA GLU A 23 3.25 6.61 -6.29
C GLU A 23 2.25 7.14 -7.31
N TRP A 24 1.43 8.05 -6.86
CA TRP A 24 0.44 8.69 -7.73
C TRP A 24 0.76 10.16 -7.81
N ASP A 25 0.20 10.82 -8.79
CA ASP A 25 0.40 12.25 -8.93
C ASP A 25 -0.02 12.97 -7.66
N ASP A 26 0.57 14.10 -7.42
CA ASP A 26 0.21 14.96 -6.28
C ASP A 26 0.53 14.34 -4.94
N GLY A 27 1.46 13.43 -4.92
CA GLY A 27 1.91 12.90 -3.65
C GLY A 27 0.99 11.86 -3.03
N GLY A 28 -0.02 11.45 -3.77
CA GLY A 28 -0.88 10.40 -3.28
C GLY A 28 -0.32 9.03 -3.58
N ALA A 29 -1.16 8.02 -3.40
CA ALA A 29 -0.75 6.64 -3.64
C ALA A 29 -1.87 5.89 -4.34
N TRP A 30 -1.49 4.99 -5.21
CA TRP A 30 -2.44 4.11 -5.89
C TRP A 30 -2.24 2.73 -5.32
N MET A 31 -3.27 2.22 -4.67
CA MET A 31 -3.18 0.92 -4.03
C MET A 31 -4.03 -0.08 -4.79
N CYS A 32 -3.50 -1.25 -4.99
CA CYS A 32 -4.15 -2.29 -5.73
C CYS A 32 -4.11 -3.58 -4.95
N LEU A 33 -5.24 -4.23 -4.82
CA LEU A 33 -5.36 -5.50 -4.14
C LEU A 33 -5.81 -6.53 -5.15
N GLN A 34 -5.08 -7.64 -5.25
CA GLN A 34 -5.43 -8.69 -6.18
C GLN A 34 -5.56 -10.00 -5.45
N ALA A 35 -6.70 -10.60 -5.57
CA ALA A 35 -6.92 -11.94 -5.05
C ALA A 35 -7.09 -12.86 -6.24
N ARG A 36 -7.36 -14.12 -5.94
CA ARG A 36 -7.44 -15.12 -6.96
C ARG A 36 -8.48 -14.81 -8.02
N SER A 37 -9.64 -14.37 -7.61
CA SER A 37 -10.73 -14.17 -8.54
C SER A 37 -11.24 -12.75 -8.56
N ALA A 38 -10.55 -11.83 -7.91
CA ALA A 38 -11.04 -10.47 -7.85
C ALA A 38 -9.88 -9.52 -7.65
N SER A 39 -10.08 -8.30 -8.07
CA SER A 39 -9.08 -7.28 -7.81
C SER A 39 -9.79 -5.95 -7.67
N MET A 40 -9.17 -5.04 -6.95
CA MET A 40 -9.70 -3.71 -6.81
C MET A 40 -8.56 -2.76 -6.57
N SER A 41 -8.81 -1.51 -6.86
CA SER A 41 -7.79 -0.51 -6.67
C SER A 41 -8.45 0.78 -6.23
N CYS A 42 -7.67 1.62 -5.63
CA CYS A 42 -8.16 2.92 -5.20
C CYS A 42 -6.99 3.88 -5.12
N VAL A 43 -7.32 5.15 -5.10
CA VAL A 43 -6.31 6.19 -4.98
C VAL A 43 -6.48 6.82 -3.62
N LEU A 44 -5.38 6.97 -2.92
CA LEU A 44 -5.37 7.57 -1.60
C LEU A 44 -4.70 8.92 -1.67
N THR A 45 -5.22 9.88 -0.93
CA THR A 45 -4.51 11.14 -0.79
C THR A 45 -3.31 10.92 0.12
N ARG A 46 -2.43 11.89 0.14
CA ARG A 46 -1.26 11.76 0.99
C ARG A 46 -1.65 11.60 2.45
N ALA A 47 -2.64 12.34 2.90
CA ALA A 47 -3.07 12.24 4.29
C ALA A 47 -3.63 10.86 4.60
N GLU A 48 -4.38 10.29 3.67
CA GLU A 48 -4.93 8.96 3.88
C GLU A 48 -3.83 7.91 3.90
N ALA A 49 -2.85 8.06 3.04
CA ALA A 49 -1.74 7.14 3.03
C ALA A 49 -0.96 7.20 4.33
N GLU A 50 -0.82 8.40 4.87
CA GLU A 50 -0.11 8.56 6.13
C GLU A 50 -0.88 7.91 7.27
N GLN A 51 -2.18 7.95 7.23
CA GLN A 51 -2.98 7.27 8.25
C GLN A 51 -2.78 5.77 8.19
N LEU A 52 -2.67 5.23 6.99
CA LEU A 52 -2.42 3.81 6.85
C LEU A 52 -1.06 3.43 7.42
N VAL A 53 -0.06 4.24 7.13
CA VAL A 53 1.27 3.97 7.65
C VAL A 53 1.26 3.98 9.16
N THR A 54 0.63 4.98 9.75
CA THR A 54 0.56 5.09 11.19
C THR A 54 -0.16 3.89 11.80
N GLY A 55 -1.27 3.49 11.19
CA GLY A 55 -2.01 2.34 11.67
C GLY A 55 -1.22 1.06 11.60
N LEU A 56 -0.54 0.85 10.48
CA LEU A 56 0.26 -0.35 10.32
C LEU A 56 1.41 -0.39 11.30
N GLN A 57 2.04 0.74 11.53
CA GLN A 57 3.13 0.79 12.47
C GLN A 57 2.66 0.47 13.89
N ALA A 58 1.50 0.97 14.25
CA ALA A 58 0.95 0.67 15.56
C ALA A 58 0.64 -0.81 15.71
N LEU A 59 0.09 -1.42 14.66
CA LEU A 59 -0.18 -2.84 14.68
C LEU A 59 1.09 -3.66 14.86
N LEU A 60 2.10 -3.31 14.10
CA LEU A 60 3.35 -4.06 14.17
C LEU A 60 4.01 -3.91 15.52
N ALA A 61 3.90 -2.73 16.11
CA ALA A 61 4.47 -2.53 17.43
C ALA A 61 3.77 -3.37 18.47
N ARG A 62 2.46 -3.52 18.35
CA ARG A 62 1.72 -4.36 19.28
C ARG A 62 2.14 -5.81 19.18
N GLU A 63 2.33 -6.28 17.95
CA GLU A 63 2.71 -7.67 17.75
C GLU A 63 4.06 -7.96 18.33
N VAL A 64 4.95 -7.03 18.17
CA VAL A 64 6.28 -7.22 18.69
C VAL A 64 6.25 -7.31 20.20
N ALA A 65 5.30 -6.65 20.82
CA ALA A 65 5.24 -6.62 22.27
C ALA A 65 4.81 -7.94 22.87
N THR A 66 4.24 -8.82 22.08
CA THR A 66 3.91 -10.11 22.63
C THR A 66 5.07 -11.08 22.46
#